data_6785eeb3f6891ee805b59df7f17198b5
#
_entry.id   6785eeb3f6891ee805b59df7f17198b5
#
_cell.length_a   1.000
_cell.length_b   1.000
_cell.length_c   1.000
_cell.angle_alpha   90.00
_cell.angle_beta   90.00
_cell.angle_gamma   90.00
#
_symmetry.space_group_name_H-M   'P 1'
#
loop_
_entity.id
_entity.type
_entity.pdbx_description
1 polymer ?
#
loop_
_entity_poly.entity_id
_entity_poly.type
_entity_poly.pdbx_seq_one_letter_code
_entity_poly.pdbx_strand_id
1 'polypeptide(L)'
;MLAIRLPLYPRLRIQLMTQFAMESIRSVLEGELNLALVMAPPQDAQITAVPFAPAPLYAALPETHPAAHKERLVLQDLAKDEWILFAKRVHPFVHEAIMDTARRESIVPKHAHNIITAQQAVDLVSEHVGVAILTKPAARDFHADRVVVKPLSDMSLQFETSVIMRASDDSRLVNEFVRSFLRKYAPQRFQPKQMELWLSA
;
A
#
# COMPACT_ATOMS: atom_id res chain seq x y z
N MET A 1 -15.88 8.61 -5.05
CA MET A 1 -16.90 7.64 -5.49
C MET A 1 -16.37 6.87 -6.70
N LEU A 2 -16.38 5.55 -6.68
CA LEU A 2 -15.98 4.70 -7.82
C LEU A 2 -16.99 4.88 -8.95
N ALA A 3 -16.64 5.65 -9.98
CA ALA A 3 -17.50 5.85 -11.15
C ALA A 3 -17.18 4.83 -12.26
N ILE A 4 -17.46 3.55 -11.99
CA ILE A 4 -17.34 2.48 -12.99
C ILE A 4 -18.74 2.21 -13.53
N ARG A 5 -18.88 2.25 -14.85
CA ARG A 5 -20.11 1.91 -15.56
C ARG A 5 -19.88 0.61 -16.31
N LEU A 6 -20.75 -0.36 -16.08
CA LEU A 6 -20.78 -1.61 -16.85
C LEU A 6 -22.05 -1.61 -17.71
N PRO A 7 -21.95 -1.53 -19.05
CA PRO A 7 -23.11 -1.45 -19.93
C PRO A 7 -24.07 -2.63 -19.76
N LEU A 8 -23.53 -3.84 -19.51
CA LEU A 8 -24.34 -5.05 -19.29
C LEU A 8 -24.98 -5.11 -17.89
N TYR A 9 -24.58 -4.26 -16.98
CA TYR A 9 -25.06 -4.25 -15.59
C TYR A 9 -25.44 -2.84 -15.13
N PRO A 10 -26.46 -2.20 -15.76
CA PRO A 10 -26.82 -0.80 -15.50
C PRO A 10 -27.34 -0.57 -14.08
N ARG A 11 -27.77 -1.62 -13.38
CA ARG A 11 -28.27 -1.57 -12.00
C ARG A 11 -27.25 -2.03 -10.96
N LEU A 12 -25.97 -2.18 -11.35
CA LEU A 12 -24.91 -2.59 -10.42
C LEU A 12 -24.85 -1.62 -9.24
N ARG A 13 -24.90 -2.18 -8.05
CA ARG A 13 -24.63 -1.47 -6.79
C ARG A 13 -23.31 -1.95 -6.23
N ILE A 14 -22.44 -1.00 -5.87
CA ILE A 14 -21.14 -1.27 -5.25
C ILE A 14 -21.22 -0.87 -3.79
N GLN A 15 -21.02 -1.83 -2.90
CA GLN A 15 -20.82 -1.57 -1.48
C GLN A 15 -19.32 -1.47 -1.21
N LEU A 16 -18.88 -0.37 -0.60
CA LEU A 16 -17.51 -0.14 -0.22
C LEU A 16 -17.34 -0.36 1.27
N MET A 17 -16.30 -1.10 1.64
CA MET A 17 -15.91 -1.32 3.04
C MET A 17 -14.44 -0.96 3.20
N THR A 18 -14.08 -0.51 4.40
CA THR A 18 -12.68 -0.26 4.78
C THR A 18 -12.32 -1.24 5.89
N GLN A 19 -11.28 -2.02 5.66
CA GLN A 19 -10.78 -3.05 6.57
C GLN A 19 -9.24 -3.04 6.55
N PHE A 20 -8.61 -3.66 7.54
CA PHE A 20 -7.18 -3.93 7.48
C PHE A 20 -6.87 -4.98 6.40
N ALA A 21 -5.63 -4.98 5.90
CA ALA A 21 -5.23 -5.82 4.78
C ALA A 21 -5.56 -7.31 4.98
N MET A 22 -5.25 -7.88 6.15
CA MET A 22 -5.53 -9.29 6.44
C MET A 22 -7.02 -9.60 6.55
N GLU A 23 -7.82 -8.69 7.09
CA GLU A 23 -9.28 -8.83 7.14
C GLU A 23 -9.86 -8.82 5.72
N SER A 24 -9.40 -7.89 4.87
CA SER A 24 -9.82 -7.81 3.47
C SER A 24 -9.50 -9.09 2.70
N ILE A 25 -8.29 -9.65 2.89
CA ILE A 25 -7.86 -10.91 2.27
C ILE A 25 -8.79 -12.05 2.74
N ARG A 26 -9.02 -12.16 4.04
CA ARG A 26 -9.89 -13.20 4.59
C ARG A 26 -11.32 -13.07 4.07
N SER A 27 -11.90 -11.88 4.11
CA SER A 27 -13.26 -11.63 3.59
C SER A 27 -13.39 -11.95 2.09
N VAL A 28 -12.33 -11.76 1.29
CA VAL A 28 -12.30 -12.21 -0.11
C VAL A 28 -12.30 -13.74 -0.19
N LEU A 29 -11.47 -14.43 0.58
CA LEU A 29 -11.41 -15.89 0.60
C LEU A 29 -12.72 -16.53 1.07
N GLU A 30 -13.34 -15.97 2.10
CA GLU A 30 -14.62 -16.43 2.66
C GLU A 30 -15.84 -16.05 1.78
N GLY A 31 -15.66 -15.19 0.78
CA GLY A 31 -16.73 -14.77 -0.14
C GLY A 31 -17.61 -13.64 0.36
N GLU A 32 -17.27 -13.03 1.48
CA GLU A 32 -17.96 -11.84 2.00
C GLU A 32 -17.69 -10.61 1.12
N LEU A 33 -16.48 -10.52 0.56
CA LEU A 33 -16.08 -9.55 -0.44
C LEU A 33 -15.81 -10.25 -1.78
N ASN A 34 -16.27 -9.63 -2.87
CA ASN A 34 -15.93 -10.10 -4.20
C ASN A 34 -14.51 -9.68 -4.59
N LEU A 35 -14.08 -8.48 -4.16
CA LEU A 35 -12.82 -7.85 -4.52
C LEU A 35 -12.29 -7.06 -3.33
N ALA A 36 -10.96 -6.94 -3.24
CA ALA A 36 -10.33 -5.95 -2.36
C ALA A 36 -9.14 -5.28 -3.05
N LEU A 37 -8.76 -4.10 -2.57
CA LEU A 37 -7.54 -3.40 -2.97
C LEU A 37 -6.52 -3.56 -1.83
N VAL A 38 -5.43 -4.26 -2.12
CA VAL A 38 -4.40 -4.58 -1.12
C VAL A 38 -3.03 -4.18 -1.65
N MET A 39 -2.25 -3.51 -0.80
CA MET A 39 -0.84 -3.23 -1.07
C MET A 39 0.01 -4.45 -0.71
N ALA A 40 0.88 -4.87 -1.63
CA ALA A 40 1.76 -6.02 -1.46
C ALA A 40 1.01 -7.29 -0.97
N PRO A 41 -0.02 -7.79 -1.67
CA PRO A 41 -0.73 -9.00 -1.25
C PRO A 41 0.24 -10.19 -1.22
N PRO A 42 -0.03 -11.21 -0.37
CA PRO A 42 0.77 -12.42 -0.36
C PRO A 42 0.61 -13.20 -1.66
N GLN A 43 1.59 -14.01 -1.99
CA GLN A 43 1.44 -15.05 -3.01
C GLN A 43 0.68 -16.23 -2.40
N ASP A 44 -0.57 -16.39 -2.82
CA ASP A 44 -1.46 -17.44 -2.35
C ASP A 44 -2.21 -18.03 -3.55
N ALA A 45 -2.23 -19.34 -3.68
CA ALA A 45 -2.87 -20.05 -4.79
C ALA A 45 -4.42 -19.84 -4.83
N GLN A 46 -5.03 -19.46 -3.71
CA GLN A 46 -6.45 -19.18 -3.62
C GLN A 46 -6.83 -17.75 -4.02
N ILE A 47 -5.84 -16.90 -4.28
CA ILE A 47 -6.01 -15.49 -4.61
C ILE A 47 -5.43 -15.19 -5.99
N THR A 48 -6.24 -14.59 -6.84
CA THR A 48 -5.75 -13.87 -8.02
C THR A 48 -5.49 -12.43 -7.64
N ALA A 49 -4.24 -11.99 -7.75
CA ALA A 49 -3.82 -10.62 -7.48
C ALA A 49 -3.38 -9.94 -8.78
N VAL A 50 -4.04 -8.85 -9.15
CA VAL A 50 -3.72 -8.08 -10.36
C VAL A 50 -3.17 -6.72 -9.94
N PRO A 51 -1.86 -6.47 -10.08
CA PRO A 51 -1.27 -5.19 -9.74
C PRO A 51 -1.76 -4.11 -10.71
N PHE A 52 -2.05 -2.91 -10.20
CA PHE A 52 -2.57 -1.81 -11.02
C PHE A 52 -1.96 -0.44 -10.72
N ALA A 53 -1.33 -0.25 -9.59
CA ALA A 53 -0.72 1.04 -9.25
C ALA A 53 0.55 0.86 -8.41
N PRO A 54 1.61 1.66 -8.66
CA PRO A 54 2.77 1.69 -7.78
C PRO A 54 2.37 2.23 -6.40
N ALA A 55 2.92 1.63 -5.36
CA ALA A 55 2.70 1.98 -3.98
C ALA A 55 4.03 2.29 -3.26
N PRO A 56 4.72 3.37 -3.64
CA PRO A 56 5.97 3.77 -3.01
C PRO A 56 5.75 4.13 -1.54
N LEU A 57 6.80 3.95 -0.74
CA LEU A 57 6.86 4.46 0.62
C LEU A 57 7.51 5.84 0.66
N TYR A 58 7.21 6.56 1.73
CA TYR A 58 7.73 7.89 2.01
C TYR A 58 8.23 7.93 3.46
N ALA A 59 9.22 8.77 3.72
CA ALA A 59 9.61 9.12 5.08
C ALA A 59 9.17 10.54 5.40
N ALA A 60 8.57 10.73 6.58
CA ALA A 60 8.30 12.03 7.17
C ALA A 60 9.29 12.26 8.31
N LEU A 61 9.99 13.40 8.28
CA LEU A 61 11.04 13.72 9.22
C LEU A 61 11.06 15.24 9.51
N PRO A 62 11.56 15.68 10.67
CA PRO A 62 11.71 17.11 10.96
C PRO A 62 12.57 17.80 9.91
N GLU A 63 12.27 19.04 9.56
CA GLU A 63 13.07 19.84 8.61
C GLU A 63 14.52 20.03 9.03
N THR A 64 14.79 19.94 10.34
CA THR A 64 16.14 20.02 10.92
C THR A 64 16.93 18.72 10.81
N HIS A 65 16.30 17.64 10.36
CA HIS A 65 16.97 16.35 10.22
C HIS A 65 18.08 16.40 9.17
N PRO A 66 19.27 15.78 9.43
CA PRO A 66 20.41 15.84 8.50
C PRO A 66 20.07 15.40 7.06
N ALA A 67 19.13 14.47 6.88
CA ALA A 67 18.72 13.99 5.56
C ALA A 67 17.57 14.79 4.92
N ALA A 68 17.03 15.83 5.58
CA ALA A 68 15.89 16.61 5.08
C ALA A 68 16.18 17.33 3.74
N HIS A 69 17.46 17.65 3.47
CA HIS A 69 17.88 18.29 2.22
C HIS A 69 17.90 17.37 1.01
N LYS A 70 17.84 16.03 1.21
CA LYS A 70 17.85 15.06 0.12
C LYS A 70 16.51 15.07 -0.61
N GLU A 71 16.53 14.87 -1.93
CA GLU A 71 15.32 14.70 -2.71
C GLU A 71 14.66 13.33 -2.49
N ARG A 72 15.47 12.31 -2.27
CA ARG A 72 15.06 10.92 -2.02
C ARG A 72 15.87 10.36 -0.86
N LEU A 73 15.26 9.47 -0.12
CA LEU A 73 15.88 8.82 1.03
C LEU A 73 16.00 7.31 0.79
N VAL A 74 16.89 6.69 1.54
CA VAL A 74 16.97 5.24 1.73
C VAL A 74 16.90 4.95 3.23
N LEU A 75 16.60 3.73 3.63
CA LEU A 75 16.51 3.36 5.05
C LEU A 75 17.80 3.66 5.82
N GLN A 76 18.96 3.55 5.16
CA GLN A 76 20.26 3.86 5.76
C GLN A 76 20.36 5.32 6.23
N ASP A 77 19.66 6.25 5.58
CA ASP A 77 19.63 7.65 6.00
C ASP A 77 18.92 7.85 7.35
N LEU A 78 18.07 6.89 7.72
CA LEU A 78 17.24 6.87 8.93
C LEU A 78 17.77 5.87 9.98
N ALA A 79 18.97 5.32 9.79
CA ALA A 79 19.50 4.23 10.61
C ALA A 79 19.73 4.59 12.09
N LYS A 80 19.88 5.89 12.39
CA LYS A 80 20.16 6.37 13.75
C LYS A 80 18.92 6.88 14.49
N ASP A 81 17.76 6.87 13.82
CA ASP A 81 16.53 7.45 14.33
C ASP A 81 15.66 6.42 15.05
N GLU A 82 14.71 6.92 15.80
CA GLU A 82 13.55 6.14 16.22
C GLU A 82 12.56 6.09 15.06
N TRP A 83 12.03 4.91 14.77
CA TRP A 83 11.13 4.72 13.65
C TRP A 83 9.68 4.70 14.10
N ILE A 84 8.81 5.34 13.33
CA ILE A 84 7.37 5.33 13.50
C ILE A 84 6.79 4.57 12.31
N LEU A 85 6.28 3.36 12.56
CA LEU A 85 5.81 2.43 11.54
C LEU A 85 4.34 2.10 11.75
N PHE A 86 3.62 1.86 10.67
CA PHE A 86 2.32 1.21 10.80
C PHE A 86 2.48 -0.18 11.43
N ALA A 87 1.65 -0.45 12.44
CA ALA A 87 1.65 -1.74 13.13
C ALA A 87 1.46 -2.89 12.13
N LYS A 88 2.09 -4.03 12.39
CA LYS A 88 2.03 -5.23 11.55
C LYS A 88 0.59 -5.62 11.18
N ARG A 89 -0.39 -5.45 12.07
CA ARG A 89 -1.80 -5.73 11.78
C ARG A 89 -2.43 -4.82 10.71
N VAL A 90 -1.87 -3.62 10.50
CA VAL A 90 -2.37 -2.64 9.50
C VAL A 90 -1.83 -2.97 8.12
N HIS A 91 -0.51 -3.14 8.01
CA HIS A 91 0.20 -3.45 6.77
C HIS A 91 1.26 -4.54 7.00
N PRO A 92 0.86 -5.82 7.19
CA PRO A 92 1.78 -6.88 7.62
C PRO A 92 2.96 -7.07 6.68
N PHE A 93 2.70 -7.18 5.39
CA PHE A 93 3.74 -7.45 4.38
C PHE A 93 4.71 -6.28 4.20
N VAL A 94 4.19 -5.05 4.29
CA VAL A 94 5.01 -3.83 4.22
C VAL A 94 5.88 -3.71 5.46
N HIS A 95 5.29 -3.93 6.65
CA HIS A 95 6.02 -3.90 7.90
C HIS A 95 7.17 -4.92 7.91
N GLU A 96 6.90 -6.16 7.52
CA GLU A 96 7.92 -7.21 7.41
C GLU A 96 9.00 -6.84 6.40
N ALA A 97 8.65 -6.35 5.23
CA ALA A 97 9.63 -5.95 4.21
C ALA A 97 10.54 -4.81 4.68
N ILE A 98 10.03 -3.83 5.42
CA ILE A 98 10.83 -2.77 6.03
C ILE A 98 11.83 -3.37 7.03
N MET A 99 11.37 -4.24 7.94
CA MET A 99 12.22 -4.86 8.94
C MET A 99 13.24 -5.83 8.35
N ASP A 100 12.87 -6.54 7.27
CA ASP A 100 13.79 -7.43 6.54
C ASP A 100 14.86 -6.63 5.79
N THR A 101 14.49 -5.52 5.20
CA THR A 101 15.45 -4.62 4.54
C THR A 101 16.41 -4.04 5.57
N ALA A 102 15.91 -3.57 6.70
CA ALA A 102 16.74 -3.09 7.80
C ALA A 102 17.76 -4.16 8.27
N ARG A 103 17.29 -5.40 8.47
CA ARG A 103 18.18 -6.51 8.88
C ARG A 103 19.27 -6.79 7.84
N ARG A 104 18.92 -6.83 6.54
CA ARG A 104 19.89 -7.05 5.45
C ARG A 104 20.94 -5.93 5.35
N GLU A 105 20.55 -4.72 5.64
CA GLU A 105 21.42 -3.55 5.62
C GLU A 105 22.13 -3.30 6.97
N SER A 106 21.96 -4.23 7.93
CA SER A 106 22.52 -4.11 9.29
C SER A 106 22.05 -2.85 10.02
N ILE A 107 20.84 -2.39 9.72
CA ILE A 107 20.20 -1.27 10.40
C ILE A 107 19.43 -1.79 11.61
N VAL A 108 19.73 -1.27 12.78
CA VAL A 108 18.96 -1.52 14.01
C VAL A 108 18.40 -0.19 14.49
N PRO A 109 17.11 0.09 14.25
CA PRO A 109 16.50 1.32 14.75
C PRO A 109 16.56 1.34 16.27
N LYS A 110 16.76 2.52 16.86
CA LYS A 110 16.86 2.66 18.32
C LYS A 110 15.58 2.17 19.01
N HIS A 111 14.45 2.50 18.42
CA HIS A 111 13.13 2.04 18.82
C HIS A 111 12.19 2.07 17.62
N ALA A 112 11.13 1.27 17.64
CA ALA A 112 10.09 1.29 16.63
C ALA A 112 8.72 1.50 17.26
N HIS A 113 8.13 2.68 17.06
CA HIS A 113 6.77 3.02 17.49
C HIS A 113 5.76 2.47 16.50
N ASN A 114 4.78 1.72 16.99
CA ASN A 114 3.74 1.13 16.16
C ASN A 114 2.47 1.97 16.21
N ILE A 115 2.07 2.49 15.06
CA ILE A 115 0.86 3.31 14.88
C ILE A 115 -0.22 2.56 14.09
N ILE A 116 -1.45 3.02 14.18
CA ILE A 116 -2.58 2.49 13.39
C ILE A 116 -3.22 3.55 12.48
N THR A 117 -2.93 4.82 12.71
CA THR A 117 -3.45 5.94 11.89
C THR A 117 -2.32 6.85 11.43
N ALA A 118 -2.52 7.53 10.30
CA ALA A 118 -1.58 8.54 9.81
C ALA A 118 -1.48 9.74 10.78
N GLN A 119 -2.56 10.08 11.51
CA GLN A 119 -2.55 11.17 12.47
C GLN A 119 -1.56 10.92 13.61
N GLN A 120 -1.48 9.69 14.11
CA GLN A 120 -0.48 9.34 15.13
C GLN A 120 0.96 9.56 14.62
N ALA A 121 1.22 9.34 13.32
CA ALA A 121 2.52 9.65 12.75
C ALA A 121 2.78 11.17 12.74
N VAL A 122 1.77 11.97 12.37
CA VAL A 122 1.87 13.44 12.40
C VAL A 122 2.25 13.92 13.79
N ASP A 123 1.53 13.45 14.81
CA ASP A 123 1.74 13.87 16.19
C ASP A 123 3.15 13.53 16.67
N LEU A 124 3.59 12.28 16.47
CA LEU A 124 4.91 11.83 16.94
C LEU A 124 6.08 12.51 16.20
N VAL A 125 5.98 12.71 14.87
CA VAL A 125 7.04 13.41 14.12
C VAL A 125 7.09 14.89 14.51
N SER A 126 5.94 15.54 14.69
CA SER A 126 5.86 16.95 15.12
C SER A 126 6.45 17.17 16.50
N GLU A 127 6.33 16.19 17.38
CA GLU A 127 6.93 16.19 18.72
C GLU A 127 8.42 15.73 18.72
N HIS A 128 9.02 15.54 17.55
CA HIS A 128 10.41 15.11 17.38
C HIS A 128 10.74 13.74 18.04
N VAL A 129 9.74 12.87 18.18
CA VAL A 129 9.94 11.52 18.73
C VAL A 129 10.76 10.65 17.78
N GLY A 130 10.58 10.81 16.45
CA GLY A 130 11.30 10.03 15.46
C GLY A 130 10.93 10.39 14.03
N VAL A 131 11.23 9.48 13.11
CA VAL A 131 10.91 9.58 11.68
C VAL A 131 9.85 8.55 11.31
N ALA A 132 8.84 8.95 10.53
CA ALA A 132 7.76 8.04 10.14
C ALA A 132 7.96 7.48 8.75
N ILE A 133 7.71 6.16 8.57
CA ILE A 133 7.64 5.52 7.26
C ILE A 133 6.19 5.33 6.88
N LEU A 134 5.77 5.95 5.78
CA LEU A 134 4.39 6.15 5.38
C LEU A 134 4.09 5.52 4.03
N THR A 135 2.86 5.04 3.87
CA THR A 135 2.30 4.72 2.55
C THR A 135 1.95 6.01 1.79
N LYS A 136 1.85 5.93 0.47
CA LYS A 136 1.52 7.09 -0.37
C LYS A 136 0.26 7.86 0.06
N PRO A 137 -0.87 7.22 0.40
CA PRO A 137 -2.05 7.95 0.90
C PRO A 137 -1.75 8.72 2.19
N ALA A 138 -1.10 8.06 3.16
CA ALA A 138 -0.73 8.70 4.43
C ALA A 138 0.23 9.88 4.23
N ALA A 139 1.21 9.73 3.33
CA ALA A 139 2.16 10.78 2.98
C ALA A 139 1.52 12.00 2.30
N ARG A 140 0.52 11.76 1.43
CA ARG A 140 -0.20 12.84 0.74
C ARG A 140 -1.03 13.69 1.70
N ASP A 141 -1.65 13.04 2.67
CA ASP A 141 -2.53 13.69 3.63
C ASP A 141 -1.78 14.12 4.91
N PHE A 142 -0.44 13.94 4.93
CA PHE A 142 0.43 14.33 6.03
C PHE A 142 0.72 15.84 5.96
N HIS A 143 0.21 16.58 6.92
CA HIS A 143 0.43 18.02 7.04
C HIS A 143 0.87 18.35 8.46
N ALA A 144 2.10 18.81 8.59
CA ALA A 144 2.67 19.28 9.84
C ALA A 144 3.68 20.39 9.56
N ASP A 145 3.71 21.39 10.41
CA ASP A 145 4.70 22.45 10.34
C ASP A 145 6.10 21.87 10.64
N ARG A 146 7.10 22.38 9.94
CA ARG A 146 8.51 21.99 10.10
C ARG A 146 8.79 20.50 9.90
N VAL A 147 7.97 19.83 9.11
CA VAL A 147 8.16 18.44 8.70
C VAL A 147 8.27 18.37 7.19
N VAL A 148 9.22 17.59 6.70
CA VAL A 148 9.35 17.28 5.27
C VAL A 148 8.99 15.83 5.01
N VAL A 149 8.34 15.59 3.88
CA VAL A 149 7.98 14.26 3.41
C VAL A 149 8.76 13.94 2.14
N LYS A 150 9.55 12.88 2.15
CA LYS A 150 10.43 12.49 1.04
C LYS A 150 10.17 11.04 0.61
N PRO A 151 10.25 10.71 -0.69
CA PRO A 151 10.10 9.35 -1.15
C PRO A 151 11.28 8.47 -0.71
N LEU A 152 10.98 7.23 -0.31
CA LEU A 152 11.97 6.17 -0.12
C LEU A 152 12.28 5.51 -1.46
N SER A 153 13.56 5.26 -1.73
CA SER A 153 14.05 4.73 -3.00
C SER A 153 14.68 3.34 -2.93
N ASP A 154 14.63 2.70 -1.75
CA ASP A 154 15.11 1.33 -1.58
C ASP A 154 14.39 0.38 -2.54
N MET A 155 15.14 -0.36 -3.34
CA MET A 155 14.57 -1.27 -4.36
C MET A 155 13.70 -2.36 -3.75
N SER A 156 14.03 -2.82 -2.54
CA SER A 156 13.28 -3.82 -1.79
C SER A 156 11.96 -3.30 -1.20
N LEU A 157 11.75 -1.99 -1.20
CA LEU A 157 10.56 -1.31 -0.68
C LEU A 157 9.68 -0.71 -1.78
N GLN A 158 9.84 -1.19 -3.01
CA GLN A 158 8.98 -0.81 -4.13
C GLN A 158 7.80 -1.78 -4.21
N PHE A 159 6.64 -1.31 -3.76
CA PHE A 159 5.41 -2.10 -3.73
C PHE A 159 4.44 -1.69 -4.84
N GLU A 160 3.47 -2.56 -5.06
CA GLU A 160 2.31 -2.29 -5.91
C GLU A 160 1.01 -2.53 -5.14
N THR A 161 0.00 -1.75 -5.45
CA THR A 161 -1.37 -2.03 -5.02
C THR A 161 -2.02 -2.93 -6.07
N SER A 162 -2.62 -4.02 -5.61
CA SER A 162 -3.32 -4.99 -6.46
C SER A 162 -4.81 -5.01 -6.16
N VAL A 163 -5.60 -5.29 -7.20
CA VAL A 163 -6.95 -5.84 -7.02
C VAL A 163 -6.79 -7.32 -6.73
N ILE A 164 -7.38 -7.78 -5.63
CA ILE A 164 -7.41 -9.21 -5.30
C ILE A 164 -8.84 -9.75 -5.40
N MET A 165 -8.96 -11.00 -5.82
CA MET A 165 -10.20 -11.78 -5.88
C MET A 165 -9.90 -13.25 -5.62
N ARG A 166 -10.92 -14.08 -5.34
CA ARG A 166 -10.69 -15.52 -5.26
C ARG A 166 -10.23 -16.05 -6.61
N ALA A 167 -9.26 -16.95 -6.60
CA ALA A 167 -8.80 -17.63 -7.81
C ALA A 167 -9.88 -18.49 -8.47
N SER A 168 -10.83 -19.00 -7.66
CA SER A 168 -11.98 -19.78 -8.14
C SER A 168 -13.20 -18.95 -8.54
N ASP A 169 -13.11 -17.62 -8.56
CA ASP A 169 -14.24 -16.76 -8.91
C ASP A 169 -14.34 -16.64 -10.45
N ASP A 170 -15.26 -17.36 -11.05
CA ASP A 170 -15.59 -17.36 -12.48
C ASP A 170 -16.70 -16.36 -12.84
N SER A 171 -17.13 -15.54 -11.89
CA SER A 171 -18.20 -14.56 -12.08
C SER A 171 -17.88 -13.57 -13.21
N ARG A 172 -18.68 -13.61 -14.26
CA ARG A 172 -18.57 -12.68 -15.38
C ARG A 172 -18.65 -11.21 -14.92
N LEU A 173 -19.53 -10.93 -13.94
CA LEU A 173 -19.67 -9.58 -13.39
C LEU A 173 -18.38 -9.10 -12.71
N VAL A 174 -17.77 -9.94 -11.86
CA VAL A 174 -16.52 -9.62 -11.17
C VAL A 174 -15.41 -9.36 -12.20
N ASN A 175 -15.25 -10.27 -13.17
CA ASN A 175 -14.24 -10.14 -14.21
C ASN A 175 -14.41 -8.87 -15.07
N GLU A 176 -15.64 -8.55 -15.49
CA GLU A 176 -15.90 -7.30 -16.24
C GLU A 176 -15.67 -6.06 -15.40
N PHE A 177 -15.99 -6.11 -14.10
CA PHE A 177 -15.71 -5.02 -13.18
C PHE A 177 -14.22 -4.79 -13.07
N VAL A 178 -13.42 -5.83 -12.81
CA VAL A 178 -11.96 -5.73 -12.72
C VAL A 178 -11.36 -5.16 -14.01
N ARG A 179 -11.76 -5.66 -15.18
CA ARG A 179 -11.31 -5.12 -16.48
C ARG A 179 -11.61 -3.63 -16.61
N SER A 180 -12.82 -3.21 -16.26
CA SER A 180 -13.23 -1.81 -16.36
C SER A 180 -12.53 -0.93 -15.33
N PHE A 181 -12.29 -1.46 -14.11
CA PHE A 181 -11.51 -0.80 -13.07
C PHE A 181 -10.07 -0.57 -13.53
N LEU A 182 -9.39 -1.62 -14.00
CA LEU A 182 -8.01 -1.54 -14.46
C LEU A 182 -7.86 -0.57 -15.65
N ARG A 183 -8.77 -0.63 -16.63
CA ARG A 183 -8.77 0.30 -17.76
C ARG A 183 -8.86 1.76 -17.32
N LYS A 184 -9.60 2.03 -16.25
CA LYS A 184 -9.83 3.38 -15.76
C LYS A 184 -8.73 3.88 -14.83
N TYR A 185 -8.21 3.03 -13.97
CA TYR A 185 -7.35 3.44 -12.85
C TYR A 185 -5.91 2.95 -12.96
N ALA A 186 -5.63 1.93 -13.75
CA ALA A 186 -4.25 1.52 -13.99
C ALA A 186 -3.56 2.54 -14.92
N PRO A 187 -2.34 3.00 -14.59
CA PRO A 187 -1.53 3.76 -15.53
C PRO A 187 -1.23 2.92 -16.77
N GLN A 188 -0.88 3.58 -17.89
CA GLN A 188 -0.66 2.99 -19.24
C GLN A 188 0.28 1.75 -19.31
N ARG A 189 0.85 1.31 -18.20
CA ARG A 189 1.67 0.09 -18.09
C ARG A 189 0.91 -1.20 -18.42
N PHE A 190 -0.40 -1.22 -18.24
CA PHE A 190 -1.22 -2.40 -18.48
C PHE A 190 -1.82 -2.32 -19.88
N GLN A 191 -1.08 -2.82 -20.88
CA GLN A 191 -1.66 -3.03 -22.20
C GLN A 191 -2.73 -4.15 -22.14
N PRO A 192 -3.80 -4.06 -22.94
CA PRO A 192 -4.91 -5.04 -22.92
C PRO A 192 -4.50 -6.51 -23.04
N LYS A 193 -3.42 -6.80 -23.77
CA LYS A 193 -2.85 -8.17 -23.91
C LYS A 193 -2.32 -8.76 -22.59
N GLN A 194 -1.79 -7.94 -21.69
CA GLN A 194 -1.34 -8.42 -20.38
C GLN A 194 -2.52 -8.71 -19.45
N MET A 195 -3.60 -7.94 -19.57
CA MET A 195 -4.82 -8.17 -18.76
C MET A 195 -5.53 -9.49 -19.08
N GLU A 196 -5.52 -9.93 -20.34
CA GLU A 196 -6.12 -11.20 -20.73
C GLU A 196 -5.37 -12.41 -20.18
N LEU A 197 -4.04 -12.32 -20.10
CA LEU A 197 -3.19 -13.37 -19.51
C LEU A 197 -3.41 -13.55 -18.01
N TRP A 198 -3.70 -12.48 -17.27
CA TRP A 198 -3.92 -12.53 -15.82
C TRP A 198 -5.32 -13.04 -15.41
N LEU A 199 -6.31 -12.93 -16.30
CA LEU A 199 -7.70 -13.32 -16.05
C LEU A 199 -8.07 -14.66 -16.69
N SER A 200 -7.15 -15.30 -17.40
CA SER A 200 -7.30 -16.60 -18.04
C SER A 200 -6.40 -17.69 -17.46
N ALA A 201 -5.64 -17.37 -16.41
CA ALA A 201 -4.79 -18.30 -15.67
C ALA A 201 -5.51 -18.80 -14.42
#